data_b7b1e5f74b96f424172a20eac7221e01
#
_entry.id   b7b1e5f74b96f424172a20eac7221e01
#
_cell.length_a   1.000
_cell.length_b   1.000
_cell.length_c   1.000
_cell.angle_alpha   90.00
_cell.angle_beta   90.00
_cell.angle_gamma   90.00
#
_symmetry.space_group_name_H-M   'P 1'
#
loop_
_entity.id
_entity.type
_entity.pdbx_description
1 polymer ?
#
loop_
_entity_poly.entity_id
_entity_poly.type
_entity_poly.pdbx_seq_one_letter_code
_entity_poly.pdbx_strand_id
1 'polypeptide(L)'
;MPQQANQPLPAGYVLNGYRIEKPLSSGGFSIVYLARDDKDTPYAIKEYLPSSLPLRTEGVEVQVTDEADLSIFRHGLKCFFEEGRALAMISHPNVVRVENFFRANETCYMVMQYVRGRTLQFHIQRNRSEFTEAFIRRIFASLMNGLREVHANKLLHLDIKPANIFISMENNRPVLLDFGAARITLSEEAMKLKPMYTAGFAAPEHYRFNVEELGPWSDIYSVGATIYTCIAGTPPQAGDSREEKDRMIPLRTLARQAYSNDLYDIVDSCLAIDRLKRPQTAFELQKRLMEEPPPEEKRSILDTINTPLSKLFSR
;
A
#
# COMPACT_ATOMS: atom_id res chain seq x y z
N MET A 1 -3.65 -11.01 10.55
CA MET A 1 -3.45 -11.72 9.27
C MET A 1 -3.49 -13.21 9.57
N PRO A 2 -4.09 -14.05 8.72
CA PRO A 2 -3.98 -15.50 8.92
C PRO A 2 -2.50 -15.88 8.93
N GLN A 3 -2.13 -16.77 9.85
CA GLN A 3 -0.77 -17.26 10.00
C GLN A 3 -0.45 -18.12 8.77
N GLN A 4 0.73 -17.93 8.14
CA GLN A 4 1.17 -18.76 7.02
C GLN A 4 1.35 -20.21 7.49
N ALA A 5 0.56 -21.12 6.93
CA ALA A 5 0.60 -22.55 7.26
C ALA A 5 1.74 -23.30 6.58
N ASN A 6 2.21 -22.75 5.43
CA ASN A 6 3.27 -23.38 4.64
C ASN A 6 4.65 -23.05 5.17
N GLN A 7 5.55 -24.03 5.15
CA GLN A 7 6.92 -23.85 5.61
C GLN A 7 7.74 -23.00 4.62
N PRO A 8 8.57 -22.06 5.11
CA PRO A 8 9.51 -21.33 4.26
C PRO A 8 10.62 -22.25 3.72
N LEU A 9 11.24 -21.84 2.63
CA LEU A 9 12.46 -22.47 2.15
C LEU A 9 13.56 -22.38 3.23
N PRO A 10 14.36 -23.45 3.40
CA PRO A 10 15.39 -23.46 4.43
C PRO A 10 16.54 -22.48 4.11
N ALA A 11 17.17 -21.94 5.15
CA ALA A 11 18.38 -21.16 5.01
C ALA A 11 19.50 -21.97 4.36
N GLY A 12 20.25 -21.36 3.43
CA GLY A 12 21.29 -21.99 2.65
C GLY A 12 20.81 -22.70 1.38
N TYR A 13 19.49 -22.86 1.18
CA TYR A 13 18.96 -23.42 -0.07
C TYR A 13 19.31 -22.54 -1.27
N VAL A 14 19.82 -23.15 -2.33
CA VAL A 14 20.17 -22.45 -3.57
C VAL A 14 19.03 -22.57 -4.57
N LEU A 15 18.36 -21.46 -4.81
CA LEU A 15 17.21 -21.32 -5.69
C LEU A 15 17.64 -20.56 -6.95
N ASN A 16 17.81 -21.27 -8.07
CA ASN A 16 18.19 -20.70 -9.36
C ASN A 16 19.40 -19.70 -9.29
N GLY A 17 20.44 -20.07 -8.55
CA GLY A 17 21.64 -19.23 -8.34
C GLY A 17 21.55 -18.24 -7.18
N TYR A 18 20.40 -18.13 -6.53
CA TYR A 18 20.23 -17.30 -5.34
C TYR A 18 20.24 -18.15 -4.07
N ARG A 19 21.12 -17.87 -3.13
CA ARG A 19 21.21 -18.54 -1.83
C ARG A 19 20.27 -17.87 -0.84
N ILE A 20 19.25 -18.58 -0.40
CA ILE A 20 18.29 -18.12 0.61
C ILE A 20 19.00 -17.91 1.95
N GLU A 21 18.85 -16.73 2.56
CA GLU A 21 19.37 -16.46 3.90
C GLU A 21 18.30 -16.65 4.98
N LYS A 22 17.16 -16.02 4.80
CA LYS A 22 16.04 -16.05 5.76
C LYS A 22 14.76 -15.51 5.17
N PRO A 23 13.59 -15.85 5.70
CA PRO A 23 12.36 -15.14 5.40
C PRO A 23 12.41 -13.70 5.97
N LEU A 24 11.94 -12.74 5.19
CA LEU A 24 11.74 -11.33 5.56
C LEU A 24 10.31 -11.07 5.99
N SER A 25 9.34 -11.67 5.31
CA SER A 25 7.92 -11.58 5.63
C SER A 25 7.16 -12.81 5.14
N SER A 26 6.05 -13.12 5.82
CA SER A 26 5.11 -14.16 5.43
C SER A 26 3.72 -13.55 5.40
N GLY A 27 3.14 -13.49 4.22
CA GLY A 27 1.82 -12.91 3.95
C GLY A 27 0.79 -13.97 3.57
N GLY A 28 -0.44 -13.52 3.30
CA GLY A 28 -1.54 -14.41 2.91
C GLY A 28 -1.35 -15.12 1.57
N PHE A 29 -0.53 -14.56 0.66
CA PHE A 29 -0.32 -15.13 -0.70
C PHE A 29 1.12 -15.45 -1.01
N SER A 30 2.06 -15.05 -0.15
CA SER A 30 3.48 -15.14 -0.48
C SER A 30 4.36 -15.17 0.75
N ILE A 31 5.55 -15.72 0.56
CA ILE A 31 6.69 -15.55 1.48
C ILE A 31 7.75 -14.74 0.75
N VAL A 32 8.34 -13.75 1.41
CA VAL A 32 9.47 -12.98 0.88
C VAL A 32 10.73 -13.34 1.63
N TYR A 33 11.79 -13.64 0.89
CA TYR A 33 13.09 -14.05 1.43
C TYR A 33 14.16 -12.99 1.16
N LEU A 34 15.11 -12.86 2.08
CA LEU A 34 16.42 -12.32 1.76
C LEU A 34 17.25 -13.43 1.14
N ALA A 35 17.84 -13.16 -0.03
CA ALA A 35 18.74 -14.07 -0.72
C ALA A 35 19.94 -13.31 -1.29
N ARG A 36 20.99 -14.04 -1.66
CA ARG A 36 22.17 -13.48 -2.32
C ARG A 36 22.54 -14.26 -3.56
N ASP A 37 23.05 -13.55 -4.56
CA ASP A 37 23.64 -14.16 -5.74
C ASP A 37 25.08 -14.65 -5.48
N ASP A 38 25.76 -15.13 -6.53
CA ASP A 38 27.15 -15.60 -6.50
C ASP A 38 28.18 -14.49 -6.20
N LYS A 39 27.78 -13.21 -6.38
CA LYS A 39 28.59 -12.02 -6.07
C LYS A 39 28.26 -11.43 -4.69
N ASP A 40 27.50 -12.15 -3.89
CA ASP A 40 27.02 -11.72 -2.56
C ASP A 40 26.10 -10.49 -2.58
N THR A 41 25.52 -10.17 -3.74
CA THR A 41 24.54 -9.09 -3.90
C THR A 41 23.20 -9.50 -3.25
N PRO A 42 22.61 -8.68 -2.39
CA PRO A 42 21.35 -9.00 -1.73
C PRO A 42 20.15 -8.74 -2.63
N TYR A 43 19.19 -9.66 -2.61
CA TYR A 43 17.90 -9.59 -3.29
C TYR A 43 16.76 -9.92 -2.33
N ALA A 44 15.56 -9.38 -2.62
CA ALA A 44 14.32 -9.84 -2.02
C ALA A 44 13.63 -10.78 -3.02
N ILE A 45 13.37 -12.03 -2.61
CA ILE A 45 12.70 -13.00 -3.47
C ILE A 45 11.32 -13.28 -2.91
N LYS A 46 10.28 -12.93 -3.68
CA LYS A 46 8.88 -13.19 -3.35
C LYS A 46 8.46 -14.51 -4.00
N GLU A 47 8.02 -15.45 -3.18
CA GLU A 47 7.50 -16.75 -3.59
C GLU A 47 5.97 -16.70 -3.57
N TYR A 48 5.30 -17.15 -4.62
CA TYR A 48 3.86 -17.36 -4.59
C TYR A 48 3.53 -18.60 -3.75
N LEU A 49 2.89 -18.40 -2.59
CA LEU A 49 2.54 -19.48 -1.66
C LEU A 49 1.35 -19.04 -0.80
N PRO A 50 0.10 -19.22 -1.29
CA PRO A 50 -1.08 -18.80 -0.57
C PRO A 50 -1.28 -19.59 0.74
N SER A 51 -1.47 -18.86 1.85
CA SER A 51 -1.63 -19.43 3.18
C SER A 51 -2.97 -20.15 3.39
N SER A 52 -3.93 -19.92 2.50
CA SER A 52 -5.24 -20.60 2.53
C SER A 52 -5.17 -22.05 2.06
N LEU A 53 -4.06 -22.45 1.41
CA LEU A 53 -3.86 -23.80 0.90
C LEU A 53 -2.67 -24.45 1.61
N PRO A 54 -2.77 -25.70 2.09
CA PRO A 54 -1.66 -26.44 2.69
C PRO A 54 -0.77 -27.04 1.61
N LEU A 55 0.10 -26.21 1.01
CA LEU A 55 0.85 -26.53 -0.20
C LEU A 55 2.24 -27.10 0.07
N ARG A 56 2.90 -26.68 1.16
CA ARG A 56 4.25 -27.15 1.51
C ARG A 56 4.33 -27.41 3.00
N THR A 57 4.22 -28.68 3.36
CA THR A 57 4.35 -29.16 4.74
C THR A 57 5.73 -29.76 5.00
N GLU A 58 6.37 -30.29 3.96
CA GLU A 58 7.71 -30.90 4.00
C GLU A 58 8.49 -30.57 2.72
N GLY A 59 9.81 -30.52 2.81
CA GLY A 59 10.69 -30.32 1.67
C GLY A 59 10.64 -28.91 1.10
N VAL A 60 10.88 -28.79 -0.22
CA VAL A 60 10.96 -27.51 -0.95
C VAL A 60 9.88 -27.36 -2.02
N GLU A 61 9.33 -28.47 -2.50
CA GLU A 61 8.33 -28.49 -3.55
C GLU A 61 6.92 -28.17 -3.03
N VAL A 62 6.15 -27.47 -3.84
CA VAL A 62 4.74 -27.21 -3.60
C VAL A 62 3.93 -28.39 -4.14
N GLN A 63 3.05 -28.94 -3.31
CA GLN A 63 2.18 -30.05 -3.67
C GLN A 63 0.73 -29.66 -3.46
N VAL A 64 -0.05 -29.69 -4.53
CA VAL A 64 -1.50 -29.48 -4.46
C VAL A 64 -2.19 -30.82 -4.57
N THR A 65 -2.82 -31.24 -3.48
CA THR A 65 -3.43 -32.60 -3.38
C THR A 65 -4.89 -32.64 -3.80
N ASP A 66 -5.61 -31.51 -3.72
CA ASP A 66 -7.02 -31.40 -4.10
C ASP A 66 -7.16 -30.76 -5.49
N GLU A 67 -8.02 -31.33 -6.35
CA GLU A 67 -8.24 -30.83 -7.71
C GLU A 67 -8.92 -29.45 -7.72
N ALA A 68 -9.79 -29.16 -6.77
CA ALA A 68 -10.42 -27.85 -6.62
C ALA A 68 -9.38 -26.78 -6.23
N ASP A 69 -8.48 -27.11 -5.32
CA ASP A 69 -7.37 -26.25 -4.90
C ASP A 69 -6.36 -26.03 -6.04
N LEU A 70 -6.16 -27.04 -6.89
CA LEU A 70 -5.26 -26.95 -8.04
C LEU A 70 -5.71 -25.89 -9.05
N SER A 71 -7.00 -25.79 -9.32
CA SER A 71 -7.55 -24.74 -10.21
C SER A 71 -7.30 -23.35 -9.63
N ILE A 72 -7.57 -23.15 -8.33
CA ILE A 72 -7.36 -21.90 -7.60
C ILE A 72 -5.88 -21.55 -7.59
N PHE A 73 -5.02 -22.51 -7.28
CA PHE A 73 -3.57 -22.31 -7.23
C PHE A 73 -2.99 -21.91 -8.59
N ARG A 74 -3.35 -22.60 -9.67
CA ARG A 74 -2.92 -22.31 -11.04
C ARG A 74 -3.35 -20.92 -11.49
N HIS A 75 -4.58 -20.53 -11.16
CA HIS A 75 -5.07 -19.18 -11.47
C HIS A 75 -4.22 -18.10 -10.76
N GLY A 76 -4.01 -18.22 -9.46
CA GLY A 76 -3.20 -17.28 -8.70
C GLY A 76 -1.73 -17.27 -9.15
N LEU A 77 -1.17 -18.42 -9.55
CA LEU A 77 0.16 -18.52 -10.14
C LEU A 77 0.28 -17.71 -11.44
N LYS A 78 -0.75 -17.80 -12.31
CA LYS A 78 -0.81 -16.99 -13.53
C LYS A 78 -0.88 -15.50 -13.21
N CYS A 79 -1.73 -15.09 -12.28
CA CYS A 79 -1.85 -13.69 -11.84
C CYS A 79 -0.52 -13.16 -11.29
N PHE A 80 0.17 -13.94 -10.44
CA PHE A 80 1.47 -13.59 -9.88
C PHE A 80 2.54 -13.42 -10.97
N PHE A 81 2.56 -14.30 -11.96
CA PHE A 81 3.48 -14.20 -13.09
C PHE A 81 3.22 -12.96 -13.95
N GLU A 82 1.96 -12.66 -14.24
CA GLU A 82 1.57 -11.46 -15.00
C GLU A 82 1.88 -10.16 -14.24
N GLU A 83 1.70 -10.16 -12.91
CA GLU A 83 2.12 -9.06 -12.04
C GLU A 83 3.63 -8.82 -12.17
N GLY A 84 4.43 -9.86 -11.98
CA GLY A 84 5.89 -9.77 -12.11
C GLY A 84 6.34 -9.26 -13.48
N ARG A 85 5.70 -9.73 -14.55
CA ARG A 85 5.96 -9.27 -15.92
C ARG A 85 5.65 -7.78 -16.09
N ALA A 86 4.52 -7.32 -15.55
CA ALA A 86 4.12 -5.93 -15.66
C ALA A 86 5.05 -5.01 -14.85
N LEU A 87 5.42 -5.42 -13.63
CA LEU A 87 6.36 -4.70 -12.79
C LEU A 87 7.77 -4.63 -13.36
N ALA A 88 8.22 -5.67 -14.06
CA ALA A 88 9.52 -5.68 -14.71
C ALA A 88 9.67 -4.60 -15.81
N MET A 89 8.56 -4.05 -16.31
CA MET A 89 8.57 -2.93 -17.26
C MET A 89 8.74 -1.58 -16.58
N ILE A 90 8.58 -1.49 -15.25
CA ILE A 90 8.67 -0.25 -14.49
C ILE A 90 10.10 -0.08 -13.96
N SER A 91 10.75 1.01 -14.35
CA SER A 91 12.04 1.40 -13.81
C SER A 91 11.95 2.81 -13.21
N HIS A 92 11.67 2.89 -11.92
CA HIS A 92 11.52 4.16 -11.22
C HIS A 92 12.04 4.07 -9.79
N PRO A 93 12.78 5.08 -9.27
CA PRO A 93 13.42 5.02 -7.94
C PRO A 93 12.44 4.92 -6.75
N ASN A 94 11.17 5.22 -6.95
CA ASN A 94 10.12 5.10 -5.93
C ASN A 94 9.25 3.84 -6.10
N VAL A 95 9.62 2.92 -6.98
CA VAL A 95 8.96 1.63 -7.18
C VAL A 95 10.02 0.53 -7.05
N VAL A 96 9.70 -0.55 -6.35
CA VAL A 96 10.63 -1.68 -6.26
C VAL A 96 10.92 -2.24 -7.65
N ARG A 97 12.19 -2.41 -7.95
CA ARG A 97 12.62 -2.95 -9.23
C ARG A 97 12.56 -4.47 -9.22
N VAL A 98 11.87 -5.04 -10.21
CA VAL A 98 11.90 -6.48 -10.50
C VAL A 98 13.08 -6.75 -11.43
N GLU A 99 13.99 -7.62 -10.99
CA GLU A 99 15.21 -7.97 -11.75
C GLU A 99 15.04 -9.27 -12.53
N ASN A 100 14.28 -10.21 -11.98
CA ASN A 100 14.05 -11.51 -12.59
C ASN A 100 12.76 -12.15 -12.06
N PHE A 101 12.23 -13.12 -12.81
CA PHE A 101 11.19 -14.02 -12.33
C PHE A 101 11.30 -15.37 -13.03
N PHE A 102 10.99 -16.44 -12.32
CA PHE A 102 11.16 -17.81 -12.82
C PHE A 102 10.23 -18.77 -12.09
N ARG A 103 10.09 -19.97 -12.64
CA ARG A 103 9.40 -21.11 -12.03
C ARG A 103 10.40 -22.08 -11.45
N ALA A 104 10.16 -22.55 -10.23
CA ALA A 104 10.87 -23.62 -9.56
C ALA A 104 9.96 -24.20 -8.47
N ASN A 105 10.27 -25.41 -7.95
CA ASN A 105 9.56 -26.04 -6.84
C ASN A 105 8.04 -26.03 -7.01
N GLU A 106 7.55 -26.22 -8.24
CA GLU A 106 6.12 -26.17 -8.63
C GLU A 106 5.40 -24.84 -8.32
N THR A 107 6.14 -23.75 -8.12
CA THR A 107 5.61 -22.40 -7.91
C THR A 107 6.38 -21.34 -8.71
N CYS A 108 6.11 -20.06 -8.47
CA CYS A 108 6.76 -18.92 -9.12
C CYS A 108 7.47 -18.04 -8.10
N TYR A 109 8.58 -17.48 -8.56
CA TYR A 109 9.43 -16.58 -7.80
C TYR A 109 9.65 -15.27 -8.55
N MET A 110 9.57 -14.15 -7.84
CA MET A 110 9.90 -12.82 -8.34
C MET A 110 11.10 -12.31 -7.57
N VAL A 111 12.19 -12.03 -8.28
CA VAL A 111 13.43 -11.47 -7.72
C VAL A 111 13.38 -9.96 -7.82
N MET A 112 13.49 -9.29 -6.71
CA MET A 112 13.42 -7.85 -6.59
C MET A 112 14.69 -7.28 -5.99
N GLN A 113 15.01 -6.06 -6.33
CA GLN A 113 16.06 -5.30 -5.66
C GLN A 113 15.79 -5.27 -4.15
N TYR A 114 16.80 -5.61 -3.35
CA TYR A 114 16.70 -5.48 -1.90
C TYR A 114 16.89 -4.03 -1.48
N VAL A 115 15.83 -3.45 -0.90
CA VAL A 115 15.88 -2.08 -0.36
C VAL A 115 16.24 -2.13 1.12
N ARG A 116 17.38 -1.56 1.49
CA ARG A 116 17.73 -1.37 2.90
C ARG A 116 16.90 -0.26 3.49
N GLY A 117 16.06 -0.57 4.47
CA GLY A 117 15.16 0.42 5.06
C GLY A 117 14.19 -0.18 6.06
N ARG A 118 13.17 0.60 6.36
CA ARG A 118 12.06 0.19 7.20
C ARG A 118 10.74 0.61 6.57
N THR A 119 9.68 -0.13 6.86
CA THR A 119 8.34 0.25 6.42
C THR A 119 7.89 1.55 7.07
N LEU A 120 7.05 2.31 6.39
CA LEU A 120 6.38 3.47 6.97
C LEU A 120 5.58 3.09 8.23
N GLN A 121 5.01 1.86 8.25
CA GLN A 121 4.35 1.28 9.42
C GLN A 121 5.28 1.22 10.65
N PHE A 122 6.53 0.80 10.46
CA PHE A 122 7.53 0.76 11.53
C PHE A 122 7.80 2.16 12.10
N HIS A 123 7.93 3.18 11.23
CA HIS A 123 8.13 4.57 11.66
C HIS A 123 6.93 5.11 12.43
N ILE A 124 5.71 4.86 11.95
CA ILE A 124 4.46 5.26 12.64
C ILE A 124 4.39 4.69 14.06
N GLN A 125 4.74 3.42 14.22
CA GLN A 125 4.68 2.75 15.52
C GLN A 125 5.75 3.25 16.49
N ARG A 126 6.93 3.66 15.98
CA ARG A 126 8.07 4.00 16.80
C ARG A 126 8.12 5.49 17.19
N ASN A 127 7.87 6.38 16.26
CA ASN A 127 7.99 7.81 16.53
C ASN A 127 7.08 8.68 15.63
N ARG A 128 5.85 8.87 16.04
CA ARG A 128 4.89 9.70 15.28
C ARG A 128 5.24 11.20 15.28
N SER A 129 6.03 11.68 16.21
CA SER A 129 6.42 13.09 16.24
C SER A 129 7.34 13.49 15.06
N GLU A 130 7.95 12.53 14.38
CA GLU A 130 8.75 12.76 13.16
C GLU A 130 7.88 13.08 11.94
N PHE A 131 6.57 12.77 11.97
CA PHE A 131 5.66 13.04 10.86
C PHE A 131 5.23 14.50 10.84
N THR A 132 6.19 15.41 10.70
CA THR A 132 5.89 16.82 10.45
C THR A 132 5.21 17.00 9.10
N GLU A 133 4.50 18.11 8.89
CA GLU A 133 3.87 18.40 7.60
C GLU A 133 4.90 18.40 6.46
N ALA A 134 6.04 19.01 6.65
CA ALA A 134 7.13 19.02 5.67
C ALA A 134 7.60 17.61 5.31
N PHE A 135 7.71 16.72 6.31
CA PHE A 135 8.06 15.32 6.08
C PHE A 135 6.96 14.61 5.25
N ILE A 136 5.70 14.75 5.64
CA ILE A 136 4.56 14.13 4.95
C ILE A 136 4.51 14.61 3.50
N ARG A 137 4.53 15.92 3.25
CA ARG A 137 4.48 16.48 1.90
C ARG A 137 5.63 15.96 1.04
N ARG A 138 6.85 15.99 1.55
CA ARG A 138 8.04 15.51 0.83
C ARG A 138 7.94 14.02 0.47
N ILE A 139 7.59 13.17 1.43
CA ILE A 139 7.53 11.72 1.22
C ILE A 139 6.41 11.37 0.24
N PHE A 140 5.21 11.90 0.43
CA PHE A 140 4.08 11.56 -0.41
C PHE A 140 4.17 12.21 -1.79
N ALA A 141 4.69 13.42 -1.94
CA ALA A 141 4.97 13.99 -3.26
C ALA A 141 6.01 13.14 -4.04
N SER A 142 7.04 12.63 -3.34
CA SER A 142 8.01 11.70 -3.94
C SER A 142 7.37 10.35 -4.31
N LEU A 143 6.50 9.81 -3.44
CA LEU A 143 5.76 8.57 -3.71
C LEU A 143 4.87 8.69 -4.96
N MET A 144 4.24 9.86 -5.14
CA MET A 144 3.39 10.13 -6.31
C MET A 144 4.16 10.05 -7.63
N ASN A 145 5.47 10.34 -7.67
CA ASN A 145 6.27 10.12 -8.88
C ASN A 145 6.27 8.64 -9.28
N GLY A 146 6.49 7.74 -8.33
CA GLY A 146 6.44 6.30 -8.57
C GLY A 146 5.04 5.84 -9.00
N LEU A 147 4.01 6.34 -8.33
CA LEU A 147 2.62 5.97 -8.65
C LEU A 147 2.18 6.49 -10.03
N ARG A 148 2.66 7.64 -10.47
CA ARG A 148 2.45 8.13 -11.84
C ARG A 148 3.02 7.18 -12.88
N GLU A 149 4.23 6.66 -12.64
CA GLU A 149 4.85 5.68 -13.55
C GLU A 149 4.05 4.38 -13.60
N VAL A 150 3.55 3.92 -12.46
CA VAL A 150 2.65 2.75 -12.38
C VAL A 150 1.40 2.99 -13.24
N HIS A 151 0.73 4.12 -13.04
CA HIS A 151 -0.51 4.45 -13.76
C HIS A 151 -0.27 4.69 -15.26
N ALA A 152 0.89 5.25 -15.65
CA ALA A 152 1.27 5.42 -17.05
C ALA A 152 1.42 4.07 -17.79
N ASN A 153 1.82 3.02 -17.07
CA ASN A 153 1.88 1.65 -17.55
C ASN A 153 0.52 0.91 -17.44
N LYS A 154 -0.58 1.64 -17.21
CA LYS A 154 -1.96 1.10 -17.09
C LYS A 154 -2.10 0.05 -15.97
N LEU A 155 -1.35 0.23 -14.91
CA LEU A 155 -1.41 -0.58 -13.69
C LEU A 155 -2.00 0.23 -12.55
N LEU A 156 -2.67 -0.44 -11.63
CA LEU A 156 -3.09 0.10 -10.34
C LEU A 156 -2.38 -0.69 -9.26
N HIS A 157 -2.09 -0.06 -8.14
CA HIS A 157 -1.42 -0.73 -7.00
C HIS A 157 -2.43 -1.51 -6.14
N LEU A 158 -3.55 -0.90 -5.79
CA LEU A 158 -4.72 -1.42 -5.06
C LEU A 158 -4.45 -1.94 -3.62
N ASP A 159 -3.22 -1.83 -3.11
CA ASP A 159 -2.89 -2.16 -1.71
C ASP A 159 -1.86 -1.17 -1.11
N ILE A 160 -2.01 0.13 -1.41
CA ILE A 160 -1.16 1.16 -0.80
C ILE A 160 -1.53 1.29 0.68
N LYS A 161 -0.54 1.03 1.53
CA LYS A 161 -0.65 1.13 2.99
C LYS A 161 0.73 1.31 3.61
N PRO A 162 0.85 1.73 4.88
CA PRO A 162 2.15 1.94 5.51
C PRO A 162 3.08 0.73 5.50
N ALA A 163 2.57 -0.49 5.49
CA ALA A 163 3.36 -1.71 5.43
C ALA A 163 4.03 -1.93 4.06
N ASN A 164 3.44 -1.39 2.97
CA ASN A 164 3.91 -1.55 1.60
C ASN A 164 4.71 -0.33 1.10
N ILE A 165 5.02 0.62 1.96
CA ILE A 165 5.90 1.76 1.67
C ILE A 165 7.15 1.63 2.51
N PHE A 166 8.31 1.46 1.88
CA PHE A 166 9.60 1.46 2.53
C PHE A 166 10.23 2.86 2.48
N ILE A 167 10.87 3.25 3.57
CA ILE A 167 11.74 4.42 3.58
C ILE A 167 13.17 3.90 3.52
N SER A 168 13.85 4.17 2.41
CA SER A 168 15.24 3.76 2.19
C SER A 168 16.17 4.46 3.17
N MET A 169 17.06 3.71 3.81
CA MET A 169 18.10 4.25 4.70
C MET A 169 19.22 5.00 3.95
N GLU A 170 19.37 4.75 2.65
CA GLU A 170 20.46 5.35 1.85
C GLU A 170 20.16 6.80 1.49
N ASN A 171 18.90 7.12 1.22
CA ASN A 171 18.50 8.42 0.68
C ASN A 171 17.19 8.97 1.21
N ASN A 172 16.60 8.33 2.21
CA ASN A 172 15.29 8.67 2.79
C ASN A 172 14.14 8.77 1.76
N ARG A 173 14.23 8.04 0.64
CA ARG A 173 13.17 7.98 -0.36
C ARG A 173 12.12 6.93 -0.01
N PRO A 174 10.86 7.21 -0.28
CA PRO A 174 9.82 6.18 -0.24
C PRO A 174 9.94 5.28 -1.46
N VAL A 175 9.77 3.99 -1.25
CA VAL A 175 9.72 2.96 -2.30
C VAL A 175 8.45 2.16 -2.12
N LEU A 176 7.61 2.12 -3.17
CA LEU A 176 6.43 1.27 -3.22
C LEU A 176 6.85 -0.19 -3.39
N LEU A 177 6.34 -1.04 -2.52
CA LEU A 177 6.50 -2.48 -2.57
C LEU A 177 5.15 -3.14 -2.80
N ASP A 178 5.18 -4.39 -3.24
CA ASP A 178 4.06 -5.33 -3.20
C ASP A 178 2.79 -4.89 -3.93
N PHE A 179 2.75 -5.19 -5.22
CA PHE A 179 1.60 -4.96 -6.11
C PHE A 179 0.63 -6.16 -6.17
N GLY A 180 0.76 -7.11 -5.24
CA GLY A 180 0.07 -8.41 -5.27
C GLY A 180 -1.46 -8.35 -5.28
N ALA A 181 -2.07 -7.22 -4.93
CA ALA A 181 -3.51 -7.03 -5.02
C ALA A 181 -3.98 -6.58 -6.41
N ALA A 182 -3.08 -5.98 -7.22
CA ALA A 182 -3.44 -5.24 -8.41
C ALA A 182 -4.15 -6.06 -9.51
N ARG A 183 -3.92 -7.37 -9.59
CA ARG A 183 -4.52 -8.22 -10.63
C ARG A 183 -5.36 -9.38 -10.11
N ILE A 184 -5.19 -9.77 -8.86
CA ILE A 184 -6.04 -10.83 -8.26
C ILE A 184 -7.50 -10.36 -8.21
N THR A 185 -7.74 -9.06 -8.15
CA THR A 185 -9.08 -8.45 -8.12
C THR A 185 -9.81 -8.43 -9.46
N LEU A 186 -9.12 -8.64 -10.58
CA LEU A 186 -9.64 -8.37 -11.92
C LEU A 186 -10.24 -9.58 -12.66
N SER A 187 -10.37 -10.75 -12.01
CA SER A 187 -11.02 -11.91 -12.63
C SER A 187 -12.09 -12.51 -11.74
N GLU A 188 -13.17 -13.02 -12.35
CA GLU A 188 -14.26 -13.72 -11.63
C GLU A 188 -13.74 -14.94 -10.84
N GLU A 189 -12.69 -15.58 -11.32
CA GLU A 189 -12.06 -16.74 -10.66
C GLU A 189 -11.22 -16.32 -9.45
N ALA A 190 -10.64 -15.12 -9.48
CA ALA A 190 -9.95 -14.53 -8.33
C ALA A 190 -10.90 -14.16 -7.17
N MET A 191 -12.19 -13.97 -7.46
CA MET A 191 -13.19 -13.77 -6.40
C MET A 191 -13.32 -15.01 -5.49
N LYS A 192 -12.93 -16.20 -5.96
CA LYS A 192 -12.85 -17.42 -5.13
C LYS A 192 -11.67 -17.40 -4.15
N LEU A 193 -10.59 -16.73 -4.51
CA LEU A 193 -9.53 -16.31 -3.59
C LEU A 193 -10.03 -15.01 -2.94
N LYS A 194 -10.65 -15.08 -1.77
CA LYS A 194 -11.19 -13.92 -1.05
C LYS A 194 -10.25 -12.72 -1.25
N PRO A 195 -10.68 -11.64 -1.92
CA PRO A 195 -9.84 -10.48 -2.12
C PRO A 195 -9.43 -9.95 -0.75
N MET A 196 -8.13 -9.90 -0.48
CA MET A 196 -7.61 -9.42 0.79
C MET A 196 -7.42 -7.92 0.72
N TYR A 197 -8.53 -7.18 0.81
CA TYR A 197 -8.44 -5.74 1.03
C TYR A 197 -7.99 -5.46 2.46
N THR A 198 -7.12 -4.47 2.60
CA THR A 198 -6.73 -4.02 3.93
C THR A 198 -7.74 -3.00 4.43
N ALA A 199 -8.57 -3.41 5.40
CA ALA A 199 -9.58 -2.53 6.00
C ALA A 199 -8.98 -1.18 6.44
N GLY A 200 -9.69 -0.09 6.12
CA GLY A 200 -9.25 1.27 6.35
C GLY A 200 -8.38 1.87 5.24
N PHE A 201 -7.75 1.06 4.38
CA PHE A 201 -6.93 1.54 3.26
C PHE A 201 -7.59 1.34 1.90
N ALA A 202 -8.38 0.28 1.74
CA ALA A 202 -9.14 0.02 0.53
C ALA A 202 -10.28 1.02 0.37
N ALA A 203 -10.40 1.59 -0.83
CA ALA A 203 -11.49 2.49 -1.18
C ALA A 203 -12.84 1.76 -1.23
N PRO A 204 -13.98 2.45 -1.06
CA PRO A 204 -15.31 1.84 -1.09
C PRO A 204 -15.55 0.96 -2.33
N GLU A 205 -15.14 1.41 -3.51
CA GLU A 205 -15.34 0.69 -4.76
C GLU A 205 -14.60 -0.66 -4.84
N HIS A 206 -13.57 -0.90 -4.02
CA HIS A 206 -12.91 -2.21 -3.93
C HIS A 206 -13.87 -3.30 -3.45
N TYR A 207 -14.82 -2.95 -2.58
CA TYR A 207 -15.75 -3.90 -1.98
C TYR A 207 -16.95 -4.24 -2.87
N ARG A 208 -17.14 -3.48 -3.97
CA ARG A 208 -18.24 -3.70 -4.90
C ARG A 208 -17.95 -4.72 -5.98
N PHE A 209 -16.71 -5.23 -6.07
CA PHE A 209 -16.28 -6.21 -7.08
C PHE A 209 -16.54 -5.78 -8.54
N ASN A 210 -16.58 -4.48 -8.79
CA ASN A 210 -16.74 -3.93 -10.13
C ASN A 210 -15.43 -3.31 -10.60
N VAL A 211 -14.75 -3.99 -11.53
CA VAL A 211 -13.46 -3.59 -12.07
C VAL A 211 -13.51 -2.24 -12.78
N GLU A 212 -14.64 -1.93 -13.44
CA GLU A 212 -14.83 -0.67 -14.18
C GLU A 212 -14.87 0.55 -13.24
N GLU A 213 -15.12 0.33 -11.96
CA GLU A 213 -15.10 1.39 -10.97
C GLU A 213 -13.71 1.70 -10.43
N LEU A 214 -12.76 0.78 -10.59
CA LEU A 214 -11.39 0.95 -10.13
C LEU A 214 -10.60 1.87 -11.07
N GLY A 215 -9.75 2.69 -10.48
CA GLY A 215 -8.94 3.64 -11.25
C GLY A 215 -7.85 4.28 -10.38
N PRO A 216 -7.08 5.23 -10.95
CA PRO A 216 -6.08 5.97 -10.19
C PRO A 216 -6.61 6.60 -8.90
N TRP A 217 -7.87 7.01 -8.89
CA TRP A 217 -8.59 7.54 -7.71
C TRP A 217 -8.72 6.52 -6.57
N SER A 218 -8.70 5.22 -6.86
CA SER A 218 -8.73 4.15 -5.84
C SER A 218 -7.40 4.08 -5.08
N ASP A 219 -6.27 4.18 -5.79
CA ASP A 219 -4.95 4.31 -5.18
C ASP A 219 -4.80 5.61 -4.40
N ILE A 220 -5.37 6.71 -4.90
CA ILE A 220 -5.37 8.02 -4.23
C ILE A 220 -6.11 7.95 -2.89
N TYR A 221 -7.24 7.23 -2.82
CA TYR A 221 -7.89 6.98 -1.54
C TYR A 221 -6.95 6.28 -0.56
N SER A 222 -6.27 5.23 -1.01
CA SER A 222 -5.32 4.47 -0.19
C SER A 222 -4.12 5.33 0.26
N VAL A 223 -3.66 6.27 -0.58
CA VAL A 223 -2.65 7.28 -0.20
C VAL A 223 -3.20 8.21 0.89
N GLY A 224 -4.42 8.75 0.72
CA GLY A 224 -5.09 9.57 1.73
C GLY A 224 -5.23 8.84 3.08
N ALA A 225 -5.65 7.57 3.05
CA ALA A 225 -5.74 6.71 4.23
C ALA A 225 -4.37 6.46 4.89
N THR A 226 -3.32 6.38 4.08
CA THR A 226 -1.95 6.23 4.57
C THR A 226 -1.46 7.52 5.25
N ILE A 227 -1.70 8.70 4.67
CA ILE A 227 -1.39 10.00 5.30
C ILE A 227 -2.19 10.17 6.60
N TYR A 228 -3.49 9.87 6.56
CA TYR A 228 -4.33 9.86 7.76
C TYR A 228 -3.70 9.02 8.86
N THR A 229 -3.25 7.80 8.53
CA THR A 229 -2.62 6.88 9.49
C THR A 229 -1.30 7.42 10.04
N CYS A 230 -0.50 8.11 9.24
CA CYS A 230 0.73 8.77 9.69
C CYS A 230 0.43 9.81 10.78
N ILE A 231 -0.66 10.54 10.64
CA ILE A 231 -1.05 11.62 11.55
C ILE A 231 -1.82 11.08 12.77
N ALA A 232 -2.84 10.28 12.54
CA ALA A 232 -3.72 9.75 13.59
C ALA A 232 -3.10 8.58 14.37
N GLY A 233 -2.22 7.79 13.72
CA GLY A 233 -1.62 6.56 14.26
C GLY A 233 -2.49 5.31 14.10
N THR A 234 -3.70 5.47 13.59
CA THR A 234 -4.65 4.39 13.27
C THR A 234 -5.26 4.65 11.90
N PRO A 235 -5.63 3.62 11.13
CA PRO A 235 -6.31 3.82 9.86
C PRO A 235 -7.69 4.46 10.06
N PRO A 236 -8.24 5.11 9.01
CA PRO A 236 -9.62 5.57 9.02
C PRO A 236 -10.61 4.40 9.06
N GLN A 237 -11.89 4.69 9.22
CA GLN A 237 -12.97 3.71 9.12
C GLN A 237 -12.91 3.01 7.74
N ALA A 238 -13.17 1.69 7.71
CA ALA A 238 -13.14 0.91 6.48
C ALA A 238 -14.14 1.42 5.43
N GLY A 239 -13.74 1.36 4.15
CA GLY A 239 -14.47 1.98 3.06
C GLY A 239 -15.90 1.47 2.88
N ASP A 240 -16.12 0.16 3.00
CA ASP A 240 -17.44 -0.48 3.00
C ASP A 240 -18.33 0.05 4.12
N SER A 241 -17.82 0.06 5.33
CA SER A 241 -18.55 0.57 6.51
C SER A 241 -18.87 2.06 6.41
N ARG A 242 -18.06 2.86 5.68
CA ARG A 242 -18.31 4.27 5.42
C ARG A 242 -19.48 4.49 4.45
N GLU A 243 -19.66 3.60 3.48
CA GLU A 243 -20.80 3.66 2.57
C GLU A 243 -22.12 3.44 3.29
N GLU A 244 -22.15 2.50 4.23
CA GLU A 244 -23.34 2.24 5.04
C GLU A 244 -23.61 3.41 5.99
N LYS A 245 -22.60 3.84 6.71
CA LYS A 245 -22.66 4.96 7.65
C LYS A 245 -21.29 5.56 7.90
N ASP A 246 -21.03 6.72 7.31
CA ASP A 246 -19.79 7.45 7.53
C ASP A 246 -19.69 7.98 8.96
N ARG A 247 -18.78 7.40 9.72
CA ARG A 247 -18.41 7.78 11.08
C ARG A 247 -16.92 8.05 11.19
N MET A 248 -16.27 8.33 10.07
CA MET A 248 -14.86 8.65 10.07
C MET A 248 -14.60 9.88 10.93
N ILE A 249 -13.67 9.72 11.87
CA ILE A 249 -13.28 10.83 12.73
C ILE A 249 -12.46 11.82 11.91
N PRO A 250 -12.80 13.13 11.87
CA PRO A 250 -12.04 14.12 11.15
C PRO A 250 -10.59 14.16 11.63
N LEU A 251 -9.63 14.16 10.69
CA LEU A 251 -8.21 14.10 11.01
C LEU A 251 -7.76 15.25 11.93
N ARG A 252 -8.32 16.44 11.74
CA ARG A 252 -8.04 17.62 12.56
C ARG A 252 -8.36 17.46 14.05
N THR A 253 -9.22 16.50 14.42
CA THR A 253 -9.55 16.19 15.83
C THR A 253 -8.61 15.17 16.45
N LEU A 254 -7.87 14.40 15.63
CA LEU A 254 -6.96 13.35 16.06
C LEU A 254 -5.50 13.76 16.02
N ALA A 255 -5.19 14.82 15.30
CA ALA A 255 -3.82 15.30 15.12
C ALA A 255 -3.21 15.73 16.47
N ARG A 256 -2.01 15.21 16.76
CA ARG A 256 -1.28 15.53 18.01
C ARG A 256 -0.39 16.76 17.89
N GLN A 257 -0.18 17.25 16.69
CA GLN A 257 0.61 18.44 16.39
C GLN A 257 -0.13 19.27 15.33
N ALA A 258 0.24 20.52 15.20
CA ALA A 258 -0.38 21.41 14.22
C ALA A 258 0.01 21.04 12.80
N TYR A 259 -0.98 20.94 11.93
CA TYR A 259 -0.85 20.85 10.49
C TYR A 259 -1.68 21.94 9.85
N SER A 260 -1.35 22.38 8.65
CA SER A 260 -2.13 23.38 7.94
C SER A 260 -3.53 22.86 7.58
N ASN A 261 -4.49 23.78 7.47
CA ASN A 261 -5.82 23.45 6.97
C ASN A 261 -5.75 22.84 5.56
N ASP A 262 -4.83 23.30 4.74
CA ASP A 262 -4.61 22.79 3.40
C ASP A 262 -4.24 21.27 3.40
N LEU A 263 -3.35 20.82 4.30
CA LEU A 263 -3.05 19.40 4.40
C LEU A 263 -4.27 18.57 4.83
N TYR A 264 -5.07 19.06 5.76
CA TYR A 264 -6.33 18.39 6.13
C TYR A 264 -7.29 18.31 4.95
N ASP A 265 -7.45 19.38 4.18
CA ASP A 265 -8.33 19.43 3.01
C ASP A 265 -7.85 18.52 1.89
N ILE A 266 -6.51 18.37 1.72
CA ILE A 266 -5.92 17.37 0.81
C ILE A 266 -6.33 15.96 1.23
N VAL A 267 -6.14 15.60 2.50
CA VAL A 267 -6.46 14.26 3.01
C VAL A 267 -7.96 13.98 2.92
N ASP A 268 -8.79 14.93 3.33
CA ASP A 268 -10.25 14.81 3.27
C ASP A 268 -10.74 14.62 1.83
N SER A 269 -10.15 15.34 0.86
CA SER A 269 -10.46 15.16 -0.56
C SER A 269 -10.08 13.76 -1.08
N CYS A 270 -8.92 13.23 -0.67
CA CYS A 270 -8.51 11.88 -1.05
C CYS A 270 -9.46 10.82 -0.47
N LEU A 271 -9.97 11.05 0.74
CA LEU A 271 -10.86 10.14 1.46
C LEU A 271 -12.34 10.34 1.14
N ALA A 272 -12.70 11.16 0.16
CA ALA A 272 -14.10 11.30 -0.26
C ALA A 272 -14.68 9.93 -0.67
N ILE A 273 -15.91 9.60 -0.20
CA ILE A 273 -16.61 8.37 -0.55
C ILE A 273 -16.90 8.36 -2.06
N ASP A 274 -17.40 9.49 -2.57
CA ASP A 274 -17.58 9.69 -4.01
C ASP A 274 -16.22 9.81 -4.71
N ARG A 275 -15.90 8.82 -5.53
CA ARG A 275 -14.63 8.77 -6.28
C ARG A 275 -14.39 9.98 -7.19
N LEU A 276 -15.46 10.61 -7.70
CA LEU A 276 -15.36 11.78 -8.58
C LEU A 276 -14.94 13.05 -7.85
N LYS A 277 -15.05 13.08 -6.53
CA LYS A 277 -14.60 14.20 -5.68
C LYS A 277 -13.14 14.09 -5.25
N ARG A 278 -12.49 12.96 -5.53
CA ARG A 278 -11.07 12.75 -5.24
C ARG A 278 -10.22 13.39 -6.34
N PRO A 279 -8.95 13.70 -6.08
CA PRO A 279 -7.98 13.93 -7.15
C PRO A 279 -8.02 12.73 -8.13
N GLN A 280 -8.10 13.00 -9.43
CA GLN A 280 -8.32 11.95 -10.42
C GLN A 280 -7.02 11.31 -10.88
N THR A 281 -5.88 11.95 -10.63
CA THR A 281 -4.56 11.47 -11.03
C THR A 281 -3.53 11.65 -9.91
N ALA A 282 -2.52 10.78 -9.88
CA ALA A 282 -1.39 10.94 -8.96
C ALA A 282 -0.65 12.27 -9.18
N PHE A 283 -0.67 12.82 -10.40
CA PHE A 283 -0.09 14.14 -10.70
C PHE A 283 -0.85 15.28 -10.02
N GLU A 284 -2.18 15.24 -10.04
CA GLU A 284 -3.01 16.25 -9.37
C GLU A 284 -2.75 16.27 -7.85
N LEU A 285 -2.74 15.09 -7.22
CA LEU A 285 -2.40 14.99 -5.79
C LEU A 285 -0.98 15.46 -5.51
N GLN A 286 -0.01 15.07 -6.36
CA GLN A 286 1.38 15.51 -6.23
C GLN A 286 1.50 17.03 -6.24
N LYS A 287 0.84 17.70 -7.20
CA LYS A 287 0.86 19.15 -7.32
C LYS A 287 0.37 19.81 -6.04
N ARG A 288 -0.78 19.37 -5.50
CA ARG A 288 -1.33 19.88 -4.23
C ARG A 288 -0.39 19.68 -3.04
N LEU A 289 0.30 18.52 -2.95
CA LEU A 289 1.27 18.25 -1.90
C LEU A 289 2.54 19.13 -1.99
N MET A 290 2.87 19.62 -3.18
CA MET A 290 4.06 20.45 -3.43
C MET A 290 3.79 21.94 -3.33
N GLU A 291 2.52 22.37 -3.40
CA GLU A 291 2.15 23.77 -3.20
C GLU A 291 2.41 24.17 -1.75
N GLU A 292 2.97 25.37 -1.57
CA GLU A 292 3.12 25.94 -0.23
C GLU A 292 1.72 26.19 0.35
N PRO A 293 1.46 25.80 1.60
CA PRO A 293 0.18 26.09 2.21
C PRO A 293 -0.06 27.60 2.23
N PRO A 294 -1.28 28.07 1.91
CA PRO A 294 -1.57 29.49 1.98
C PRO A 294 -1.26 30.01 3.39
N PRO A 295 -0.76 31.24 3.53
CA PRO A 295 -0.49 31.81 4.84
C PRO A 295 -1.77 31.73 5.66
N GLU A 296 -1.69 31.16 6.88
CA GLU A 296 -2.84 31.13 7.79
C GLU A 296 -3.31 32.57 8.00
N GLU A 297 -4.55 32.86 7.61
CA GLU A 297 -5.20 34.08 8.05
C GLU A 297 -5.21 34.06 9.58
N LYS A 298 -4.35 34.89 10.19
CA LYS A 298 -4.40 35.15 11.62
C LYS A 298 -5.80 35.71 11.87
N ARG A 299 -6.72 34.86 12.31
CA ARG A 299 -8.00 35.35 12.85
C ARG A 299 -7.63 36.35 13.90
N SER A 300 -7.86 37.63 13.60
CA SER A 300 -7.62 38.72 14.51
C SER A 300 -8.45 38.46 15.76
N ILE A 301 -7.81 38.52 16.93
CA ILE A 301 -8.52 38.45 18.22
C ILE A 301 -9.64 39.53 18.31
N LEU A 302 -9.57 40.55 17.46
CA LEU A 302 -10.57 41.60 17.31
C LEU A 302 -11.93 41.14 16.74
N ASP A 303 -11.95 40.04 15.94
CA ASP A 303 -13.23 39.50 15.42
C ASP A 303 -14.04 38.76 16.47
N THR A 304 -13.41 38.36 17.57
CA THR A 304 -14.10 37.71 18.70
C THR A 304 -14.74 38.74 19.64
N ILE A 305 -14.34 40.00 19.60
CA ILE A 305 -14.84 41.08 20.49
C ILE A 305 -16.03 41.83 19.88
N ASN A 306 -16.22 41.72 18.56
CA ASN A 306 -17.29 42.44 17.84
C ASN A 306 -18.58 41.63 17.64
N THR A 307 -18.82 40.57 18.39
CA THR A 307 -20.13 39.92 18.42
C THR A 307 -21.04 40.79 19.31
N PRO A 308 -22.09 41.46 18.76
CA PRO A 308 -22.95 42.31 19.56
C PRO A 308 -23.65 41.47 20.63
N LEU A 309 -23.58 41.91 21.89
CA LEU A 309 -24.24 41.35 23.08
C LEU A 309 -25.76 41.23 22.94
N SER A 310 -26.36 41.72 21.86
CA SER A 310 -27.79 41.67 21.60
C SER A 310 -28.35 40.27 21.25
N LYS A 311 -27.52 39.25 21.05
CA LYS A 311 -27.97 37.86 20.78
C LYS A 311 -27.94 36.93 21.98
N LEU A 312 -27.56 37.40 23.15
CA LEU A 312 -27.50 36.60 24.38
C LEU A 312 -28.75 36.69 25.27
N PHE A 313 -29.74 37.53 24.90
CA PHE A 313 -30.95 37.72 25.67
C PHE A 313 -32.25 37.62 24.84
N SER A 314 -32.36 36.62 24.01
CA SER A 314 -33.67 36.24 23.46
C SER A 314 -33.82 34.71 23.48
N ARG A 315 -34.34 34.30 24.64
CA ARG A 315 -35.01 33.02 25.00
C ARG A 315 -34.26 31.74 24.78
#